data_bb482e60e433fcb3fece80d303949978
#
_entry.id   bb482e60e433fcb3fece80d303949978
#
_cell.length_a   1.000
_cell.length_b   1.000
_cell.length_c   1.000
_cell.angle_alpha   90.00
_cell.angle_beta   90.00
_cell.angle_gamma   90.00
#
_symmetry.space_group_name_H-M   'P 1'
#
loop_
_entity.id
_entity.type
_entity.pdbx_description
1 polymer ?
#
loop_
_entity_poly.entity_id
_entity_poly.type
_entity_poly.pdbx_seq_one_letter_code
_entity_poly.pdbx_strand_id
1 'polypeptide(L)'
;MAEFDALFSAALRTVARPEPTVLGLVLDTGHEAAARELAARESGCCSFFAFAFTRRPDGLHWRITVPDAQVAVLEALAERAAALAKATR
;
A
#
# COMPACT_ATOMS: atom_id res chain seq x y z
N MET A 1 1.18 -11.38 -3.82
CA MET A 1 0.29 -10.62 -2.89
C MET A 1 0.39 -11.05 -1.44
N ALA A 2 0.98 -12.22 -1.16
CA ALA A 2 1.09 -12.69 0.23
C ALA A 2 1.89 -11.75 1.13
N GLU A 3 2.94 -11.12 0.61
CA GLU A 3 3.74 -10.17 1.38
C GLU A 3 2.98 -8.90 1.73
N PHE A 4 2.16 -8.41 0.78
CA PHE A 4 1.28 -7.28 1.06
C PHE A 4 0.26 -7.64 2.14
N ASP A 5 -0.32 -8.84 2.06
CA ASP A 5 -1.29 -9.28 3.04
C ASP A 5 -0.70 -9.33 4.44
N ALA A 6 0.50 -9.89 4.58
CA ALA A 6 1.17 -9.98 5.88
C ALA A 6 1.45 -8.60 6.46
N LEU A 7 1.96 -7.67 5.64
CA LEU A 7 2.25 -6.32 6.08
C LEU A 7 0.97 -5.57 6.46
N PHE A 8 -0.07 -5.67 5.63
CA PHE A 8 -1.33 -4.98 5.89
C PHE A 8 -1.99 -5.50 7.16
N SER A 9 -1.98 -6.80 7.37
CA SER A 9 -2.55 -7.39 8.59
C SER A 9 -1.82 -6.90 9.85
N ALA A 10 -0.51 -6.71 9.76
CA ALA A 10 0.29 -6.32 10.91
C ALA A 10 0.28 -4.81 11.18
N ALA A 11 0.19 -3.97 10.14
CA ALA A 11 0.54 -2.57 10.25
C ALA A 11 -0.46 -1.57 9.67
N LEU A 12 -1.37 -2.01 8.81
CA LEU A 12 -2.26 -1.10 8.08
C LEU A 12 -3.30 -0.47 8.99
N ARG A 13 -3.39 0.87 8.95
CA ARG A 13 -4.35 1.64 9.76
C ARG A 13 -5.50 2.19 8.92
N THR A 14 -5.17 2.76 7.75
CA THR A 14 -6.15 3.48 6.92
C THR A 14 -5.88 3.22 5.45
N VAL A 15 -6.96 3.18 4.66
CA VAL A 15 -6.91 3.04 3.20
C VAL A 15 -7.69 4.17 2.58
N ALA A 16 -7.14 4.81 1.55
CA ALA A 16 -7.81 5.88 0.80
C ALA A 16 -7.53 5.73 -0.70
N ARG A 17 -8.49 6.15 -1.51
CA ARG A 17 -8.35 6.19 -2.98
C ARG A 17 -8.64 7.61 -3.46
N PRO A 18 -7.66 8.54 -3.36
CA PRO A 18 -7.90 9.92 -3.80
C PRO A 18 -8.17 10.03 -5.29
N GLU A 19 -7.64 9.11 -6.09
CA GLU A 19 -7.86 9.05 -7.53
C GLU A 19 -7.90 7.58 -7.97
N PRO A 20 -8.52 7.25 -9.12
CA PRO A 20 -8.55 5.85 -9.60
C PRO A 20 -7.17 5.23 -9.78
N THR A 21 -6.15 6.04 -10.09
CA THR A 21 -4.77 5.59 -10.29
C THR A 21 -3.91 5.70 -9.04
N VAL A 22 -4.46 6.15 -7.91
CA VAL A 22 -3.69 6.41 -6.68
C VAL A 22 -4.34 5.70 -5.50
N LEU A 23 -3.53 4.92 -4.77
CA LEU A 23 -3.92 4.29 -3.52
C LEU A 23 -3.08 4.89 -2.40
N GLY A 24 -3.73 5.41 -1.36
CA GLY A 24 -3.05 5.94 -0.18
C GLY A 24 -3.24 4.99 1.00
N LEU A 25 -2.15 4.63 1.65
CA LEU A 25 -2.16 3.75 2.82
C LEU A 25 -1.48 4.47 3.98
N VAL A 26 -2.01 4.26 5.18
CA VAL A 26 -1.37 4.73 6.41
C VAL A 26 -1.03 3.49 7.24
N LEU A 27 0.26 3.34 7.55
CA LEU A 27 0.80 2.20 8.26
C LEU A 27 1.45 2.66 9.57
N ASP A 28 1.62 1.70 10.49
CA ASP A 28 2.41 1.92 11.69
C ASP A 28 3.86 2.21 11.28
N THR A 29 4.44 3.29 11.80
CA THR A 29 5.82 3.68 11.48
C THR A 29 6.86 2.63 11.86
N GLY A 30 6.54 1.78 12.81
CA GLY A 30 7.42 0.66 13.20
C GLY A 30 7.64 -0.36 12.09
N HIS A 31 6.84 -0.33 11.03
CA HIS A 31 6.95 -1.26 9.90
C HIS A 31 7.49 -0.60 8.64
N GLU A 32 8.11 0.57 8.76
CA GLU A 32 8.62 1.30 7.59
C GLU A 32 9.66 0.49 6.82
N ALA A 33 10.61 -0.15 7.52
CA ALA A 33 11.65 -0.93 6.86
C ALA A 33 11.05 -2.07 6.02
N ALA A 34 10.06 -2.77 6.58
CA ALA A 34 9.37 -3.85 5.87
C ALA A 34 8.61 -3.33 4.65
N ALA A 35 7.95 -2.18 4.78
CA ALA A 35 7.20 -1.58 3.69
C ALA A 35 8.12 -1.15 2.55
N ARG A 36 9.25 -0.52 2.87
CA ARG A 36 10.23 -0.09 1.87
C ARG A 36 10.87 -1.27 1.16
N GLU A 37 11.16 -2.34 1.89
CA GLU A 37 11.72 -3.56 1.30
C GLU A 37 10.72 -4.21 0.35
N LEU A 38 9.46 -4.29 0.74
CA LEU A 38 8.39 -4.82 -0.11
C LEU A 38 8.25 -3.98 -1.38
N ALA A 39 8.23 -2.66 -1.25
CA ALA A 39 8.13 -1.75 -2.39
C ALA A 39 9.30 -1.95 -3.36
N ALA A 40 10.50 -2.13 -2.85
CA ALA A 40 11.68 -2.36 -3.68
C ALA A 40 11.57 -3.65 -4.47
N ARG A 41 11.09 -4.72 -3.83
CA ARG A 41 10.90 -6.02 -4.51
C ARG A 41 9.81 -5.93 -5.58
N GLU A 42 8.70 -5.26 -5.27
CA GLU A 42 7.59 -5.12 -6.22
C GLU A 42 7.96 -4.21 -7.38
N SER A 43 8.76 -3.18 -7.16
CA SER A 43 9.26 -2.32 -8.25
C SER A 43 10.15 -3.09 -9.22
N GLY A 44 10.93 -4.04 -8.71
CA GLY A 44 11.76 -4.90 -9.55
C GLY A 44 10.96 -5.90 -10.36
N CYS A 45 9.81 -6.34 -9.83
CA CYS A 45 8.93 -7.32 -10.48
C CYS A 45 7.89 -6.65 -11.38
N CYS A 46 7.32 -5.53 -10.93
CA CYS A 46 6.20 -4.87 -11.58
C CYS A 46 6.50 -3.38 -11.73
N SER A 47 7.18 -3.02 -12.80
CA SER A 47 7.71 -1.68 -13.01
C SER A 47 6.65 -0.59 -13.19
N PHE A 48 5.39 -0.96 -13.36
CA PHE A 48 4.31 0.03 -13.49
C PHE A 48 3.89 0.65 -12.15
N PHE A 49 4.30 0.09 -11.02
CA PHE A 49 4.05 0.70 -9.72
C PHE A 49 5.01 1.86 -9.46
N ALA A 50 4.48 2.98 -9.00
CA ALA A 50 5.27 4.08 -8.46
C ALA A 50 4.95 4.20 -6.96
N PHE A 51 5.96 4.13 -6.11
CA PHE A 51 5.80 4.17 -4.66
C PHE A 51 6.41 5.43 -4.07
N ALA A 52 5.71 6.03 -3.11
CA ALA A 52 6.22 7.18 -2.35
C ALA A 52 5.88 6.99 -0.88
N PHE A 53 6.84 7.27 -0.01
CA PHE A 53 6.68 7.18 1.43
C PHE A 53 6.86 8.55 2.08
N THR A 54 6.00 8.87 3.03
CA THR A 54 6.10 10.10 3.81
C THR A 54 5.75 9.78 5.27
N ARG A 55 6.63 10.15 6.19
CA ARG A 55 6.34 10.01 7.62
C ARG A 55 5.51 11.19 8.08
N ARG A 56 4.45 10.91 8.83
CA ARG A 56 3.58 11.94 9.41
C ARG A 56 3.25 11.55 10.84
N PRO A 57 2.71 12.48 11.65
CA PRO A 57 2.36 12.18 13.04
C PRO A 57 1.39 11.01 13.22
N ASP A 58 0.51 10.77 12.23
CA ASP A 58 -0.48 9.69 12.29
C ASP A 58 0.05 8.35 11.75
N GLY A 59 1.28 8.32 11.22
CA GLY A 59 1.88 7.10 10.73
C GLY A 59 2.71 7.30 9.47
N LEU A 60 3.04 6.18 8.83
CA LEU A 60 3.76 6.18 7.56
C LEU A 60 2.75 6.21 6.42
N HIS A 61 2.80 7.26 5.61
CA HIS A 61 1.94 7.39 4.43
C HIS A 61 2.63 6.77 3.23
N TRP A 62 2.01 5.77 2.65
CA TRP A 62 2.52 5.05 1.48
C TRP A 62 1.56 5.30 0.31
N ARG A 63 2.04 6.03 -0.70
CA ARG A 63 1.25 6.28 -1.90
C ARG A 63 1.70 5.32 -3.01
N ILE A 64 0.74 4.62 -3.59
CA ILE A 64 0.96 3.71 -4.70
C ILE A 64 0.23 4.28 -5.92
N THR A 65 0.96 4.53 -7.00
CA THR A 65 0.40 5.09 -8.22
C THR A 65 0.64 4.13 -9.38
N VAL A 66 -0.35 4.02 -10.28
CA VAL A 66 -0.26 3.17 -11.47
C VAL A 66 -0.72 3.96 -12.69
N PRO A 67 -0.29 3.57 -13.91
CA PRO A 67 -0.86 4.12 -15.15
C PRO A 67 -2.34 3.72 -15.30
N ASP A 68 -3.10 4.47 -16.08
CA ASP A 68 -4.51 4.19 -16.34
C ASP A 68 -4.76 2.75 -16.76
N ALA A 69 -3.86 2.17 -17.55
CA ALA A 69 -3.99 0.81 -18.02
C ALA A 69 -3.95 -0.23 -16.90
N GLN A 70 -3.47 0.15 -15.71
CA GLN A 70 -3.29 -0.77 -14.58
C GLN A 70 -4.24 -0.47 -13.41
N VAL A 71 -5.27 0.30 -13.63
CA VAL A 71 -6.25 0.67 -12.59
C VAL A 71 -6.87 -0.58 -11.96
N ALA A 72 -7.17 -1.61 -12.75
CA ALA A 72 -7.77 -2.85 -12.23
C ALA A 72 -6.87 -3.54 -11.21
N VAL A 73 -5.55 -3.52 -11.42
CA VAL A 73 -4.58 -4.10 -10.48
C VAL A 73 -4.60 -3.32 -9.17
N LEU A 74 -4.59 -2.00 -9.26
CA LEU A 74 -4.63 -1.14 -8.07
C LEU A 74 -5.94 -1.31 -7.31
N GLU A 75 -7.04 -1.45 -8.02
CA GLU A 75 -8.36 -1.65 -7.43
C GLU A 75 -8.40 -2.95 -6.64
N ALA A 76 -7.86 -4.04 -7.19
CA ALA A 76 -7.77 -5.32 -6.48
C ALA A 76 -6.93 -5.19 -5.22
N LEU A 77 -5.81 -4.49 -5.28
CA LEU A 77 -4.95 -4.25 -4.13
C LEU A 77 -5.67 -3.42 -3.07
N ALA A 78 -6.39 -2.39 -3.48
CA ALA A 78 -7.15 -1.53 -2.57
C ALA A 78 -8.25 -2.30 -1.84
N GLU A 79 -8.97 -3.17 -2.54
CA GLU A 79 -10.02 -3.99 -1.93
C GLU A 79 -9.43 -4.94 -0.90
N ARG A 80 -8.29 -5.55 -1.21
CA ARG A 80 -7.61 -6.44 -0.29
C ARG A 80 -7.12 -5.70 0.95
N ALA A 81 -6.54 -4.52 0.75
CA ALA A 81 -6.08 -3.69 1.86
C ALA A 81 -7.24 -3.29 2.77
N ALA A 82 -8.36 -2.89 2.19
CA ALA A 82 -9.55 -2.50 2.97
C ALA A 82 -10.09 -3.67 3.79
N ALA A 83 -10.11 -4.87 3.21
CA ALA A 83 -10.56 -6.07 3.91
C ALA A 83 -9.67 -6.40 5.10
N LEU A 84 -8.34 -6.29 4.92
CA LEU A 84 -7.37 -6.57 5.98
C LEU A 84 -7.39 -5.51 7.07
N ALA A 85 -7.59 -4.24 6.70
CA ALA A 85 -7.72 -3.16 7.69
C ALA A 85 -8.94 -3.37 8.58
N LYS A 86 -10.05 -3.84 8.01
CA LYS A 86 -11.26 -4.16 8.78
C LYS A 86 -11.03 -5.34 9.72
N ALA A 87 -10.29 -6.34 9.26
CA ALA A 87 -10.03 -7.55 10.05
C ALA A 87 -9.17 -7.26 11.28
N THR A 88 -8.32 -6.22 11.23
CA THR A 88 -7.42 -5.88 12.33
C THR A 88 -8.07 -4.97 13.39
N ARG A 89 -9.29 -4.58 13.17
CA ARG A 89 -10.07 -3.78 14.14
C ARG A 89 -10.80 -4.72 15.15
#